data_4a510e47b596969fb69ad6112b200316
#
_entry.id   4a510e47b596969fb69ad6112b200316
#
_cell.length_a   1.000
_cell.length_b   1.000
_cell.length_c   1.000
_cell.angle_alpha   90.00
_cell.angle_beta   90.00
_cell.angle_gamma   90.00
#
_symmetry.space_group_name_H-M   'P 1'
#
loop_
_entity.id
_entity.type
_entity.pdbx_description
1 polymer ?
#
loop_
_entity_poly.entity_id
_entity_poly.type
_entity_poly.pdbx_seq_one_letter_code
_entity_poly.pdbx_strand_id
1 'polypeptide(L)'
;MRNGSNGDELGEAWQAIAGGLRRDMGAQIFGQWIRPIKLGDFDREEGALELLLPSDFSAKWVRDHYLDRLTLAWKSVVPGIRSLAIRARPNGAQIHRLRPADEFAPPSERELSEAQDSALDPRYTFDNFVAAQGNVLALTAAQRMAAPEAPLFNPLYLQAATGQGKTHLMHAIGHAWRAANPGARVVYMPAERFMMEFVTAMRAKETMAFKTRLRAADLLLIDDIQFIIGKMSTQEEFLHTIDAIVGSGKRLVVAADRAPQALDGVDQRILSRLSQGLVADIQPADLELRRSILEHRLDSMPSVQVGEDVVEFLARTISRNVRELEGGLNKLLAYAQLTGKPVSKQLAEEQLKDILSACRRRITIDEIQRTVCEYYRIDRSEMSSKRRARAIVRPRQVAMYIAKMMTPRSYPEIGRKFGGRDHSTVIHAVRLVEELRGKDSEMDNDVRALLRQLEA
;
A
#
# COMPACT_ATOMS: atom_id res chain seq x y z
N MET A 1 -47.66 21.76 17.77
CA MET A 1 -46.59 21.74 18.79
C MET A 1 -46.23 20.29 19.12
N ARG A 2 -45.24 19.65 18.47
CA ARG A 2 -44.61 18.33 18.80
C ARG A 2 -43.49 18.00 17.79
N ASN A 3 -42.50 18.86 17.61
CA ASN A 3 -41.35 18.59 16.73
C ASN A 3 -39.97 18.70 17.44
N GLY A 4 -39.92 18.88 18.78
CA GLY A 4 -38.68 19.10 19.51
C GLY A 4 -37.97 17.83 20.00
N SER A 5 -38.66 16.74 20.28
CA SER A 5 -38.06 15.56 20.95
C SER A 5 -37.37 14.55 20.01
N ASN A 6 -37.62 14.63 18.73
CA ASN A 6 -37.11 13.62 17.77
C ASN A 6 -35.69 13.95 17.21
N GLY A 7 -35.34 15.22 17.12
CA GLY A 7 -33.98 15.62 16.64
C GLY A 7 -32.90 15.21 17.62
N ASP A 8 -33.20 15.26 18.92
CA ASP A 8 -32.26 14.90 19.98
C ASP A 8 -32.01 13.38 20.03
N GLU A 9 -33.08 12.54 19.88
CA GLU A 9 -32.97 11.07 19.86
C GLU A 9 -32.13 10.57 18.65
N LEU A 10 -32.35 11.13 17.46
CA LEU A 10 -31.58 10.77 16.26
C LEU A 10 -30.16 11.30 16.35
N GLY A 11 -29.93 12.44 16.99
CA GLY A 11 -28.63 13.02 17.25
C GLY A 11 -27.78 12.15 18.19
N GLU A 12 -28.36 11.69 19.31
CA GLU A 12 -27.71 10.77 20.25
C GLU A 12 -27.41 9.41 19.60
N ALA A 13 -28.37 8.87 18.86
CA ALA A 13 -28.18 7.64 18.09
C ALA A 13 -27.02 7.77 17.07
N TRP A 14 -26.94 8.91 16.38
CA TRP A 14 -25.84 9.18 15.45
C TRP A 14 -24.48 9.26 16.15
N GLN A 15 -24.38 9.86 17.31
CA GLN A 15 -23.12 9.91 18.08
C GLN A 15 -22.65 8.51 18.49
N ALA A 16 -23.58 7.64 18.93
CA ALA A 16 -23.27 6.26 19.27
C ALA A 16 -22.78 5.48 18.05
N ILE A 17 -23.48 5.58 16.90
CA ILE A 17 -23.13 4.93 15.63
C ILE A 17 -21.79 5.46 15.12
N ALA A 18 -21.59 6.78 15.13
CA ALA A 18 -20.35 7.41 14.69
C ALA A 18 -19.16 6.98 15.55
N GLY A 19 -19.33 6.84 16.87
CA GLY A 19 -18.32 6.32 17.78
C GLY A 19 -17.92 4.88 17.47
N GLY A 20 -18.88 4.02 17.12
CA GLY A 20 -18.66 2.65 16.67
C GLY A 20 -17.90 2.59 15.33
N LEU A 21 -18.41 3.30 14.33
CA LEU A 21 -17.80 3.36 13.00
C LEU A 21 -16.36 3.91 13.03
N ARG A 22 -16.08 4.89 13.90
CA ARG A 22 -14.72 5.43 14.07
C ARG A 22 -13.74 4.38 14.59
N ARG A 23 -14.17 3.52 15.52
CA ARG A 23 -13.34 2.41 16.03
C ARG A 23 -13.09 1.35 14.99
N ASP A 24 -14.12 1.04 14.19
CA ASP A 24 -14.07 -0.05 13.22
C ASP A 24 -13.30 0.27 11.94
N MET A 25 -13.40 1.50 11.42
CA MET A 25 -12.81 1.89 10.14
C MET A 25 -11.59 2.82 10.27
N GLY A 26 -11.23 3.17 11.51
CA GLY A 26 -10.12 4.07 11.81
C GLY A 26 -10.46 5.55 11.67
N ALA A 27 -9.72 6.39 12.42
CA ALA A 27 -9.99 7.82 12.51
C ALA A 27 -9.88 8.56 11.18
N GLN A 28 -9.02 8.10 10.28
CA GLN A 28 -8.76 8.74 8.99
C GLN A 28 -9.93 8.57 8.02
N ILE A 29 -10.38 7.34 7.79
CA ILE A 29 -11.52 7.04 6.90
C ILE A 29 -12.80 7.65 7.47
N PHE A 30 -13.00 7.52 8.78
CA PHE A 30 -14.12 8.13 9.47
C PHE A 30 -14.13 9.64 9.31
N GLY A 31 -12.99 10.32 9.53
CA GLY A 31 -12.88 11.77 9.41
C GLY A 31 -13.19 12.29 8.01
N GLN A 32 -12.76 11.54 7.00
CA GLN A 32 -12.91 11.92 5.60
C GLN A 32 -14.34 11.72 5.05
N TRP A 33 -14.99 10.59 5.38
CA TRP A 33 -16.20 10.17 4.70
C TRP A 33 -17.45 10.13 5.58
N ILE A 34 -17.31 9.82 6.87
CA ILE A 34 -18.46 9.65 7.77
C ILE A 34 -18.71 10.90 8.61
N ARG A 35 -17.66 11.55 9.12
CA ARG A 35 -17.79 12.77 9.92
C ARG A 35 -18.53 13.93 9.22
N PRO A 36 -18.38 14.13 7.88
CA PRO A 36 -19.11 15.19 7.17
C PRO A 36 -20.61 14.94 7.01
N ILE A 37 -21.11 13.73 7.32
CA ILE A 37 -22.51 13.39 7.23
C ILE A 37 -23.31 14.22 8.23
N LYS A 38 -24.37 14.87 7.76
CA LYS A 38 -25.40 15.50 8.60
C LYS A 38 -26.70 14.77 8.42
N LEU A 39 -27.49 14.72 9.50
CA LEU A 39 -28.83 14.16 9.44
C LEU A 39 -29.75 15.13 8.71
N GLY A 40 -30.51 14.61 7.73
CA GLY A 40 -31.59 15.29 7.06
C GLY A 40 -32.95 14.89 7.65
N ASP A 41 -33.97 14.90 6.83
CA ASP A 41 -35.33 14.58 7.26
C ASP A 41 -35.53 13.07 7.52
N PHE A 42 -36.38 12.75 8.51
CA PHE A 42 -36.78 11.39 8.81
C PHE A 42 -38.26 11.19 8.52
N ASP A 43 -38.57 10.42 7.50
CA ASP A 43 -39.90 10.00 7.17
C ASP A 43 -40.30 8.79 8.03
N ARG A 44 -41.26 8.99 8.93
CA ARG A 44 -41.72 7.96 9.85
C ARG A 44 -42.63 6.91 9.20
N GLU A 45 -43.36 7.25 8.16
CA GLU A 45 -44.29 6.33 7.48
C GLU A 45 -43.47 5.32 6.65
N GLU A 46 -42.49 5.80 5.91
CA GLU A 46 -41.61 4.97 5.11
C GLU A 46 -40.41 4.42 5.90
N GLY A 47 -40.09 4.98 7.07
CA GLY A 47 -38.91 4.63 7.86
C GLY A 47 -37.61 5.00 7.14
N ALA A 48 -37.63 6.05 6.33
CA ALA A 48 -36.52 6.51 5.53
C ALA A 48 -35.81 7.70 6.20
N LEU A 49 -34.52 7.54 6.52
CA LEU A 49 -33.67 8.62 7.05
C LEU A 49 -32.78 9.18 5.97
N GLU A 50 -32.78 10.50 5.81
CA GLU A 50 -31.89 11.18 4.88
C GLU A 50 -30.55 11.53 5.53
N LEU A 51 -29.45 11.20 4.83
CA LEU A 51 -28.07 11.55 5.19
C LEU A 51 -27.52 12.53 4.17
N LEU A 52 -27.13 13.72 4.63
CA LEU A 52 -26.68 14.82 3.78
C LEU A 52 -25.16 14.97 3.83
N LEU A 53 -24.52 14.96 2.65
CA LEU A 53 -23.10 15.18 2.48
C LEU A 53 -22.78 16.50 1.74
N PRO A 54 -21.55 17.01 1.83
CA PRO A 54 -21.18 18.32 1.27
C PRO A 54 -21.26 18.40 -0.27
N SER A 55 -21.11 17.28 -0.99
CA SER A 55 -21.09 17.25 -2.45
C SER A 55 -21.71 15.97 -3.02
N ASP A 56 -22.15 16.02 -4.29
CA ASP A 56 -22.66 14.86 -5.02
C ASP A 56 -21.64 13.72 -5.11
N PHE A 57 -20.34 14.07 -5.22
CA PHE A 57 -19.28 13.10 -5.25
C PHE A 57 -19.17 12.34 -3.91
N SER A 58 -19.16 13.05 -2.78
CA SER A 58 -19.11 12.42 -1.46
C SER A 58 -20.37 11.60 -1.18
N ALA A 59 -21.54 12.07 -1.60
CA ALA A 59 -22.79 11.34 -1.47
C ALA A 59 -22.78 10.04 -2.29
N LYS A 60 -22.33 10.09 -3.53
CA LYS A 60 -22.19 8.91 -4.39
C LYS A 60 -21.17 7.92 -3.80
N TRP A 61 -19.99 8.42 -3.40
CA TRP A 61 -18.92 7.56 -2.87
C TRP A 61 -19.31 6.86 -1.57
N VAL A 62 -19.93 7.56 -0.62
CA VAL A 62 -20.43 6.97 0.63
C VAL A 62 -21.55 5.97 0.36
N ARG A 63 -22.42 6.24 -0.62
CA ARG A 63 -23.47 5.31 -1.05
C ARG A 63 -22.85 4.02 -1.59
N ASP A 64 -21.88 4.12 -2.48
CA ASP A 64 -21.31 2.96 -3.18
C ASP A 64 -20.46 2.07 -2.24
N HIS A 65 -19.90 2.64 -1.15
CA HIS A 65 -18.96 1.92 -0.29
C HIS A 65 -19.45 1.65 1.14
N TYR A 66 -20.40 2.43 1.66
CA TYR A 66 -20.80 2.38 3.07
C TYR A 66 -22.31 2.32 3.32
N LEU A 67 -23.15 2.33 2.30
CA LEU A 67 -24.62 2.31 2.47
C LEU A 67 -25.07 1.13 3.32
N ASP A 68 -24.63 -0.08 3.01
CA ASP A 68 -25.05 -1.30 3.71
C ASP A 68 -24.63 -1.25 5.18
N ARG A 69 -23.40 -0.81 5.44
CA ARG A 69 -22.82 -0.71 6.79
C ARG A 69 -23.51 0.35 7.63
N LEU A 70 -23.78 1.51 7.05
CA LEU A 70 -24.57 2.58 7.69
C LEU A 70 -25.99 2.11 7.96
N THR A 71 -26.62 1.45 7.01
CA THR A 71 -27.99 0.93 7.18
C THR A 71 -28.07 -0.09 8.31
N LEU A 72 -27.09 -0.99 8.40
CA LEU A 72 -27.02 -1.98 9.48
C LEU A 72 -26.83 -1.31 10.85
N ALA A 73 -25.93 -0.34 10.92
CA ALA A 73 -25.64 0.41 12.15
C ALA A 73 -26.86 1.20 12.64
N TRP A 74 -27.57 1.87 11.74
CA TRP A 74 -28.80 2.59 12.08
C TRP A 74 -29.94 1.67 12.53
N LYS A 75 -30.17 0.56 11.82
CA LYS A 75 -31.18 -0.44 12.20
C LYS A 75 -30.93 -1.07 13.57
N SER A 76 -29.67 -1.21 13.99
CA SER A 76 -29.32 -1.77 15.29
C SER A 76 -29.59 -0.81 16.46
N VAL A 77 -29.59 0.51 16.22
CA VAL A 77 -29.76 1.53 17.26
C VAL A 77 -31.18 2.10 17.26
N VAL A 78 -31.80 2.27 16.08
CA VAL A 78 -33.14 2.84 15.92
C VAL A 78 -34.00 1.90 15.08
N PRO A 79 -34.81 1.03 15.71
CA PRO A 79 -35.60 0.00 15.00
C PRO A 79 -36.63 0.53 14.00
N GLY A 80 -36.98 1.82 14.07
CA GLY A 80 -37.90 2.48 13.14
C GLY A 80 -37.30 2.82 11.78
N ILE A 81 -35.97 2.76 11.61
CA ILE A 81 -35.30 3.06 10.35
C ILE A 81 -35.26 1.81 9.47
N ARG A 82 -35.86 1.90 8.29
CA ARG A 82 -35.92 0.82 7.29
C ARG A 82 -34.93 1.03 6.15
N SER A 83 -34.70 2.29 5.76
CA SER A 83 -33.82 2.66 4.64
C SER A 83 -33.08 3.97 4.90
N LEU A 84 -31.92 4.14 4.21
CA LEU A 84 -31.16 5.38 4.23
C LEU A 84 -31.12 5.99 2.83
N ALA A 85 -31.44 7.28 2.72
CA ALA A 85 -31.28 8.08 1.52
C ALA A 85 -30.05 8.98 1.63
N ILE A 86 -29.00 8.73 0.86
CA ILE A 86 -27.76 9.52 0.88
C ILE A 86 -27.80 10.52 -0.26
N ARG A 87 -27.77 11.84 0.06
CA ARG A 87 -27.86 12.94 -0.91
C ARG A 87 -26.83 14.03 -0.62
N ALA A 88 -26.54 14.83 -1.64
CA ALA A 88 -25.78 16.08 -1.45
C ALA A 88 -26.69 17.16 -0.88
N ARG A 89 -26.13 18.08 -0.11
CA ARG A 89 -26.87 19.23 0.42
C ARG A 89 -27.31 20.15 -0.73
N PRO A 90 -28.57 20.55 -0.81
CA PRO A 90 -28.97 21.58 -1.77
C PRO A 90 -28.29 22.91 -1.41
N ASN A 91 -27.69 23.56 -2.40
CA ASN A 91 -27.13 24.89 -2.25
C ASN A 91 -28.27 25.87 -1.90
N GLY A 92 -28.33 26.35 -0.64
CA GLY A 92 -29.25 27.40 -0.24
C GLY A 92 -30.14 27.16 1.01
N ALA A 93 -30.06 26.02 1.69
CA ALA A 93 -30.88 25.79 2.89
C ALA A 93 -30.30 26.50 4.12
N GLN A 94 -31.06 27.49 4.63
CA GLN A 94 -30.77 28.20 5.89
C GLN A 94 -30.80 27.25 7.08
N ILE A 95 -29.72 27.27 7.84
CA ILE A 95 -29.55 26.48 9.08
C ILE A 95 -30.35 27.14 10.21
N HIS A 96 -31.29 26.43 10.83
CA HIS A 96 -31.81 26.80 12.14
C HIS A 96 -30.66 26.76 13.16
N ARG A 97 -30.27 27.96 13.62
CA ARG A 97 -29.25 28.14 14.67
C ARG A 97 -29.80 27.68 16.02
N LEU A 98 -29.26 26.63 16.57
CA LEU A 98 -29.22 26.43 18.02
C LEU A 98 -27.96 27.13 18.53
N ARG A 99 -28.10 28.00 19.52
CA ARG A 99 -27.10 28.86 20.13
C ARG A 99 -26.27 28.12 21.19
N PRO A 100 -25.16 28.69 21.70
CA PRO A 100 -23.87 28.03 21.66
C PRO A 100 -23.39 27.63 23.06
N ALA A 101 -22.56 26.60 23.14
CA ALA A 101 -21.55 26.53 24.19
C ALA A 101 -20.25 27.08 23.61
N ASP A 102 -19.70 28.10 24.22
CA ASP A 102 -18.47 28.77 23.89
C ASP A 102 -17.26 27.84 23.95
N GLU A 103 -16.27 28.16 23.10
CA GLU A 103 -14.94 27.59 22.96
C GLU A 103 -14.79 26.40 22.00
N PHE A 104 -14.89 26.73 20.72
CA PHE A 104 -14.03 26.24 19.62
C PHE A 104 -14.59 26.81 18.32
N ALA A 105 -14.05 27.93 17.86
CA ALA A 105 -14.28 28.38 16.48
C ALA A 105 -13.89 27.25 15.52
N PRO A 106 -14.78 26.87 14.56
CA PRO A 106 -14.37 25.87 13.57
C PRO A 106 -13.15 26.42 12.82
N PRO A 107 -12.10 25.61 12.65
CA PRO A 107 -10.93 26.03 11.89
C PRO A 107 -11.38 26.52 10.52
N SER A 108 -10.84 27.62 10.06
CA SER A 108 -11.12 28.17 8.73
C SER A 108 -10.81 27.11 7.67
N GLU A 109 -11.46 27.19 6.48
CA GLU A 109 -11.16 26.27 5.37
C GLU A 109 -9.65 26.26 5.06
N ARG A 110 -8.97 27.35 5.36
CA ARG A 110 -7.53 27.49 5.24
C ARG A 110 -6.77 26.67 6.29
N GLU A 111 -7.20 26.69 7.55
CA GLU A 111 -6.64 25.86 8.62
C GLU A 111 -6.95 24.38 8.44
N LEU A 112 -8.12 24.03 7.92
CA LEU A 112 -8.48 22.64 7.55
C LEU A 112 -7.62 22.14 6.38
N SER A 113 -7.35 22.98 5.37
CA SER A 113 -6.44 22.67 4.27
C SER A 113 -5.00 22.53 4.75
N GLU A 114 -4.53 23.44 5.60
CA GLU A 114 -3.19 23.39 6.19
C GLU A 114 -3.00 22.20 7.13
N ALA A 115 -4.00 21.82 7.89
CA ALA A 115 -3.99 20.61 8.71
C ALA A 115 -3.99 19.33 7.89
N GLN A 116 -4.66 19.31 6.73
CA GLN A 116 -4.66 18.17 5.80
C GLN A 116 -3.35 18.04 5.02
N ASP A 117 -2.75 19.17 4.61
CA ASP A 117 -1.45 19.18 3.91
C ASP A 117 -0.32 18.67 4.80
N SER A 118 -0.53 18.69 6.11
CA SER A 118 0.50 18.42 7.09
C SER A 118 0.28 17.15 7.93
N ALA A 119 -0.68 16.30 7.58
CA ALA A 119 -0.97 15.07 8.32
C ALA A 119 0.11 14.00 8.06
N LEU A 120 1.24 14.12 8.76
CA LEU A 120 2.27 13.08 8.80
C LEU A 120 1.89 12.03 9.85
N ASP A 121 2.07 10.75 9.52
CA ASP A 121 1.84 9.65 10.47
C ASP A 121 2.93 9.67 11.55
N PRO A 122 2.60 9.83 12.84
CA PRO A 122 3.58 9.94 13.92
C PRO A 122 4.41 8.66 14.13
N ARG A 123 3.98 7.53 13.58
CA ARG A 123 4.72 6.26 13.66
C ARG A 123 5.93 6.22 12.72
N TYR A 124 5.92 7.01 11.67
CA TYR A 124 6.94 6.97 10.63
C TYR A 124 8.01 8.03 10.91
N THR A 125 8.95 7.68 11.77
CA THR A 125 10.12 8.49 12.13
C THR A 125 11.42 7.80 11.70
N PHE A 126 12.54 8.51 11.70
CA PHE A 126 13.85 7.88 11.45
C PHE A 126 14.22 6.86 12.52
N ASP A 127 13.80 7.07 13.78
CA ASP A 127 14.09 6.15 14.89
C ASP A 127 13.36 4.81 14.71
N ASN A 128 12.20 4.83 14.07
CA ASN A 128 11.41 3.63 13.78
C ASN A 128 11.78 2.97 12.44
N PHE A 129 12.77 3.50 11.71
CA PHE A 129 13.21 2.94 10.44
C PHE A 129 14.44 2.08 10.63
N VAL A 130 14.33 0.78 10.42
CA VAL A 130 15.43 -0.17 10.58
C VAL A 130 16.38 -0.10 9.39
N ALA A 131 17.63 0.29 9.67
CA ALA A 131 18.68 0.41 8.66
C ALA A 131 19.30 -0.95 8.31
N ALA A 132 19.58 -1.17 7.02
CA ALA A 132 20.34 -2.31 6.51
C ALA A 132 21.07 -1.93 5.23
N GLN A 133 21.94 -2.82 4.74
CA GLN A 133 22.72 -2.56 3.52
C GLN A 133 21.84 -2.17 2.32
N GLY A 134 20.64 -2.79 2.18
CA GLY A 134 19.72 -2.55 1.06
C GLY A 134 18.96 -1.22 1.11
N ASN A 135 19.02 -0.48 2.24
CA ASN A 135 18.25 0.77 2.41
C ASN A 135 19.09 1.93 2.99
N VAL A 136 20.34 1.70 3.37
CA VAL A 136 21.17 2.70 4.04
C VAL A 136 21.40 3.96 3.21
N LEU A 137 21.54 3.83 1.88
CA LEU A 137 21.70 4.98 0.99
C LEU A 137 20.44 5.86 1.01
N ALA A 138 19.27 5.24 0.90
CA ALA A 138 17.99 5.96 0.93
C ALA A 138 17.74 6.62 2.30
N LEU A 139 18.07 5.92 3.40
CA LEU A 139 17.99 6.47 4.75
C LEU A 139 18.92 7.68 4.92
N THR A 140 20.20 7.55 4.54
CA THR A 140 21.17 8.64 4.66
C THR A 140 20.78 9.84 3.80
N ALA A 141 20.30 9.61 2.58
CA ALA A 141 19.78 10.65 1.70
C ALA A 141 18.57 11.35 2.32
N ALA A 142 17.63 10.58 2.90
CA ALA A 142 16.46 11.12 3.58
C ALA A 142 16.85 11.99 4.79
N GLN A 143 17.81 11.55 5.61
CA GLN A 143 18.33 12.33 6.72
C GLN A 143 18.99 13.64 6.25
N ARG A 144 19.74 13.62 5.14
CA ARG A 144 20.31 14.82 4.53
C ARG A 144 19.24 15.78 3.98
N MET A 145 18.16 15.26 3.43
CA MET A 145 17.02 16.08 3.01
C MET A 145 16.28 16.72 4.19
N ALA A 146 16.37 16.15 5.38
CA ALA A 146 15.77 16.69 6.60
C ALA A 146 16.70 17.60 7.41
N ALA A 147 18.02 17.61 7.11
CA ALA A 147 19.00 18.42 7.81
C ALA A 147 18.79 19.94 7.53
N PRO A 148 19.17 20.85 8.45
CA PRO A 148 19.03 22.31 8.24
C PRO A 148 19.85 22.80 7.04
N GLU A 149 21.04 22.24 6.81
CA GLU A 149 21.92 22.61 5.74
C GLU A 149 21.34 22.25 4.37
N ALA A 150 21.65 23.06 3.34
CA ALA A 150 21.22 22.76 1.98
C ALA A 150 21.78 21.40 1.52
N PRO A 151 20.94 20.48 1.03
CA PRO A 151 21.39 19.20 0.54
C PRO A 151 22.19 19.36 -0.76
N LEU A 152 23.18 18.47 -0.98
CA LEU A 152 23.97 18.44 -2.21
C LEU A 152 23.15 18.05 -3.45
N PHE A 153 21.94 17.59 -3.27
CA PHE A 153 21.03 17.11 -4.32
C PHE A 153 19.60 17.57 -4.03
N ASN A 154 18.90 17.94 -5.07
CA ASN A 154 17.47 18.28 -5.05
C ASN A 154 16.94 18.19 -6.49
N PRO A 155 15.91 17.38 -6.75
CA PRO A 155 15.10 16.60 -5.81
C PRO A 155 15.76 15.32 -5.26
N LEU A 156 15.19 14.74 -4.19
CA LEU A 156 15.43 13.35 -3.81
C LEU A 156 14.32 12.48 -4.43
N TYR A 157 14.72 11.45 -5.16
CA TYR A 157 13.80 10.46 -5.70
C TYR A 157 14.00 9.11 -4.99
N LEU A 158 12.96 8.66 -4.29
CA LEU A 158 12.95 7.36 -3.59
C LEU A 158 12.26 6.32 -4.46
N GLN A 159 13.01 5.30 -4.89
CA GLN A 159 12.42 4.19 -5.61
C GLN A 159 12.38 2.93 -4.75
N ALA A 160 11.30 2.19 -4.81
CA ALA A 160 11.18 0.86 -4.22
C ALA A 160 9.87 0.21 -4.66
N ALA A 161 9.80 -1.10 -4.68
CA ALA A 161 8.55 -1.82 -4.79
C ALA A 161 7.56 -1.41 -3.69
N THR A 162 6.28 -1.73 -3.87
CA THR A 162 5.23 -1.39 -2.90
C THR A 162 5.51 -2.04 -1.54
N GLY A 163 5.35 -1.26 -0.45
CA GLY A 163 5.49 -1.77 0.91
C GLY A 163 6.92 -1.94 1.42
N GLN A 164 7.94 -1.31 0.79
CA GLN A 164 9.34 -1.37 1.20
C GLN A 164 9.81 -0.17 2.04
N GLY A 165 8.92 0.73 2.47
CA GLY A 165 9.26 1.84 3.38
C GLY A 165 9.43 3.21 2.75
N LYS A 166 9.11 3.44 1.45
CA LYS A 166 9.13 4.78 0.82
C LYS A 166 8.35 5.82 1.61
N THR A 167 7.07 5.54 1.86
CA THR A 167 6.18 6.43 2.61
C THR A 167 6.69 6.67 4.02
N HIS A 168 7.28 5.67 4.69
CA HIS A 168 7.92 5.81 5.99
C HIS A 168 9.03 6.86 5.94
N LEU A 169 9.98 6.74 5.02
CA LEU A 169 11.06 7.72 4.89
C LEU A 169 10.54 9.11 4.54
N MET A 170 9.53 9.24 3.71
CA MET A 170 8.94 10.55 3.39
C MET A 170 8.34 11.23 4.62
N HIS A 171 7.60 10.50 5.44
CA HIS A 171 7.05 11.03 6.69
C HIS A 171 8.16 11.35 7.70
N ALA A 172 9.18 10.49 7.80
CA ALA A 172 10.34 10.74 8.66
C ALA A 172 11.09 12.03 8.28
N ILE A 173 11.29 12.27 6.96
CA ILE A 173 11.84 13.55 6.46
C ILE A 173 10.96 14.71 6.91
N GLY A 174 9.65 14.60 6.74
CA GLY A 174 8.71 15.66 7.12
C GLY A 174 8.71 15.98 8.61
N HIS A 175 8.76 14.95 9.48
CA HIS A 175 8.85 15.12 10.93
C HIS A 175 10.16 15.78 11.34
N ALA A 176 11.29 15.26 10.85
CA ALA A 176 12.61 15.80 11.20
C ALA A 176 12.80 17.23 10.68
N TRP A 177 12.31 17.54 9.46
CA TRP A 177 12.36 18.89 8.91
C TRP A 177 11.57 19.89 9.73
N ARG A 178 10.37 19.53 10.20
CA ARG A 178 9.55 20.39 11.10
C ARG A 178 10.22 20.61 12.44
N ALA A 179 10.82 19.57 13.00
CA ALA A 179 11.52 19.68 14.27
C ALA A 179 12.73 20.62 14.17
N ALA A 180 13.47 20.55 13.05
CA ALA A 180 14.63 21.39 12.80
C ALA A 180 14.28 22.83 12.37
N ASN A 181 13.10 23.04 11.76
CA ASN A 181 12.67 24.34 11.21
C ASN A 181 11.25 24.68 11.69
N PRO A 182 11.09 25.19 12.92
CA PRO A 182 9.79 25.59 13.44
C PRO A 182 9.13 26.66 12.53
N GLY A 183 7.89 26.41 12.14
CA GLY A 183 7.15 27.29 11.23
C GLY A 183 7.34 27.00 9.73
N ALA A 184 8.23 26.09 9.34
CA ALA A 184 8.38 25.69 7.95
C ALA A 184 7.14 24.92 7.47
N ARG A 185 6.72 25.22 6.24
CA ARG A 185 5.58 24.60 5.61
C ARG A 185 5.98 23.29 4.94
N VAL A 186 5.57 22.17 5.52
CA VAL A 186 5.74 20.82 4.97
C VAL A 186 4.43 20.36 4.36
N VAL A 187 4.45 20.02 3.08
CA VAL A 187 3.30 19.45 2.38
C VAL A 187 3.61 18.03 1.97
N TYR A 188 2.85 17.06 2.49
CA TYR A 188 2.87 15.67 2.05
C TYR A 188 1.59 15.38 1.25
N MET A 189 1.75 14.79 0.07
CA MET A 189 0.62 14.51 -0.81
C MET A 189 0.89 13.28 -1.69
N PRO A 190 0.00 12.28 -1.71
CA PRO A 190 -0.01 11.28 -2.77
C PRO A 190 -0.28 11.92 -4.13
N ALA A 191 0.37 11.43 -5.19
CA ALA A 191 0.21 11.97 -6.54
C ALA A 191 -1.24 11.85 -7.07
N GLU A 192 -1.98 10.86 -6.60
CA GLU A 192 -3.42 10.73 -6.88
C GLU A 192 -4.20 11.93 -6.32
N ARG A 193 -3.91 12.34 -5.08
CA ARG A 193 -4.53 13.51 -4.45
C ARG A 193 -4.13 14.80 -5.18
N PHE A 194 -2.85 14.94 -5.58
CA PHE A 194 -2.38 16.06 -6.40
C PHE A 194 -3.23 16.19 -7.68
N MET A 195 -3.42 15.06 -8.40
CA MET A 195 -4.24 15.02 -9.61
C MET A 195 -5.69 15.42 -9.34
N MET A 196 -6.31 14.87 -8.29
CA MET A 196 -7.71 15.14 -7.95
C MET A 196 -7.93 16.60 -7.60
N GLU A 197 -7.08 17.18 -6.76
CA GLU A 197 -7.18 18.58 -6.35
C GLU A 197 -6.92 19.53 -7.51
N PHE A 198 -5.94 19.23 -8.38
CA PHE A 198 -5.69 20.01 -9.59
C PHE A 198 -6.89 20.00 -10.55
N VAL A 199 -7.48 18.83 -10.82
CA VAL A 199 -8.66 18.72 -11.69
C VAL A 199 -9.85 19.47 -11.08
N THR A 200 -10.03 19.40 -9.78
CA THR A 200 -11.09 20.13 -9.06
C THR A 200 -10.88 21.65 -9.17
N ALA A 201 -9.65 22.14 -8.93
CA ALA A 201 -9.30 23.54 -9.08
C ALA A 201 -9.45 24.05 -10.51
N MET A 202 -9.16 23.22 -11.53
CA MET A 202 -9.42 23.56 -12.93
C MET A 202 -10.92 23.76 -13.21
N ARG A 203 -11.75 22.86 -12.71
CA ARG A 203 -13.23 22.95 -12.88
C ARG A 203 -13.81 24.17 -12.17
N ALA A 204 -13.29 24.50 -10.99
CA ALA A 204 -13.69 25.65 -10.20
C ALA A 204 -13.08 26.98 -10.71
N LYS A 205 -12.16 26.95 -11.68
CA LYS A 205 -11.35 28.09 -12.15
C LYS A 205 -10.46 28.71 -11.06
N GLU A 206 -10.08 27.92 -10.06
CA GLU A 206 -9.27 28.31 -8.89
C GLU A 206 -7.84 27.75 -8.94
N THR A 207 -7.33 27.48 -10.13
CA THR A 207 -5.98 26.88 -10.31
C THR A 207 -4.87 27.70 -9.67
N MET A 208 -5.01 29.03 -9.58
CA MET A 208 -4.00 29.90 -8.96
C MET A 208 -3.86 29.65 -7.46
N ALA A 209 -4.97 29.44 -6.74
CA ALA A 209 -4.94 29.12 -5.30
C ALA A 209 -4.23 27.79 -5.05
N PHE A 210 -4.53 26.77 -5.83
CA PHE A 210 -3.85 25.46 -5.78
C PHE A 210 -2.32 25.60 -6.01
N LYS A 211 -1.92 26.31 -7.08
CA LYS A 211 -0.51 26.55 -7.42
C LYS A 211 0.22 27.30 -6.31
N THR A 212 -0.38 28.40 -5.82
CA THR A 212 0.22 29.21 -4.76
C THR A 212 0.43 28.40 -3.49
N ARG A 213 -0.55 27.59 -3.13
CA ARG A 213 -0.47 26.71 -1.95
C ARG A 213 0.70 25.74 -2.01
N LEU A 214 0.85 25.01 -3.11
CA LEU A 214 1.94 24.04 -3.27
C LEU A 214 3.31 24.71 -3.37
N ARG A 215 3.41 25.81 -4.14
CA ARG A 215 4.67 26.53 -4.32
C ARG A 215 5.11 27.29 -3.07
N ALA A 216 4.20 27.49 -2.09
CA ALA A 216 4.54 28.06 -0.80
C ALA A 216 5.21 27.02 0.13
N ALA A 217 5.16 25.72 -0.15
CA ALA A 217 5.80 24.70 0.66
C ALA A 217 7.33 24.89 0.70
N ASP A 218 7.95 24.76 1.86
CA ASP A 218 9.41 24.73 2.04
C ASP A 218 9.97 23.35 1.79
N LEU A 219 9.16 22.33 2.09
CA LEU A 219 9.41 20.93 1.78
C LEU A 219 8.15 20.33 1.16
N LEU A 220 8.23 19.89 -0.09
CA LEU A 220 7.17 19.18 -0.81
C LEU A 220 7.51 17.70 -0.95
N LEU A 221 6.61 16.85 -0.48
CA LEU A 221 6.72 15.39 -0.48
C LEU A 221 5.59 14.81 -1.35
N ILE A 222 5.92 14.26 -2.51
CA ILE A 222 4.95 13.65 -3.44
C ILE A 222 5.16 12.15 -3.52
N ASP A 223 4.20 11.39 -3.01
CA ASP A 223 4.26 9.93 -2.99
C ASP A 223 3.55 9.31 -4.19
N ASP A 224 4.06 8.14 -4.62
CA ASP A 224 3.47 7.31 -5.67
C ASP A 224 3.23 8.05 -7.00
N ILE A 225 4.28 8.70 -7.54
CA ILE A 225 4.21 9.52 -8.77
C ILE A 225 3.67 8.75 -9.98
N GLN A 226 3.72 7.42 -10.00
CA GLN A 226 3.17 6.60 -11.08
C GLN A 226 1.67 6.83 -11.34
N PHE A 227 0.92 7.41 -10.41
CA PHE A 227 -0.50 7.72 -10.60
C PHE A 227 -0.78 8.86 -11.59
N ILE A 228 0.24 9.68 -11.94
CA ILE A 228 0.07 10.70 -13.00
C ILE A 228 0.36 10.18 -14.41
N ILE A 229 0.74 8.91 -14.58
CA ILE A 229 1.01 8.31 -15.90
C ILE A 229 -0.19 8.51 -16.83
N GLY A 230 0.07 8.99 -18.04
CA GLY A 230 -0.97 9.26 -19.07
C GLY A 230 -1.89 10.45 -18.78
N LYS A 231 -1.64 11.27 -17.74
CA LYS A 231 -2.44 12.45 -17.38
C LYS A 231 -1.74 13.74 -17.79
N MET A 232 -1.75 14.04 -19.09
CA MET A 232 -0.94 15.13 -19.70
C MET A 232 -1.04 16.47 -18.98
N SER A 233 -2.25 16.98 -18.72
CA SER A 233 -2.44 18.28 -18.05
C SER A 233 -1.96 18.27 -16.58
N THR A 234 -2.08 17.14 -15.89
CA THR A 234 -1.55 16.98 -14.54
C THR A 234 -0.03 16.92 -14.56
N GLN A 235 0.57 16.25 -15.54
CA GLN A 235 2.03 16.18 -15.71
C GLN A 235 2.62 17.57 -16.01
N GLU A 236 1.97 18.36 -16.85
CA GLU A 236 2.41 19.73 -17.15
C GLU A 236 2.42 20.60 -15.89
N GLU A 237 1.34 20.58 -15.08
CA GLU A 237 1.32 21.32 -13.82
C GLU A 237 2.34 20.80 -12.81
N PHE A 238 2.55 19.48 -12.77
CA PHE A 238 3.56 18.88 -11.90
C PHE A 238 4.97 19.33 -12.29
N LEU A 239 5.29 19.40 -13.59
CA LEU A 239 6.57 19.94 -14.09
C LEU A 239 6.77 21.39 -13.62
N HIS A 240 5.77 22.24 -13.79
CA HIS A 240 5.84 23.63 -13.32
C HIS A 240 5.98 23.73 -11.80
N THR A 241 5.41 22.79 -11.06
CA THR A 241 5.57 22.73 -9.59
C THR A 241 6.99 22.33 -9.21
N ILE A 242 7.58 21.31 -9.87
CA ILE A 242 9.00 20.94 -9.69
C ILE A 242 9.90 22.16 -9.93
N ASP A 243 9.76 22.80 -11.08
CA ASP A 243 10.60 23.93 -11.47
C ASP A 243 10.48 25.09 -10.46
N ALA A 244 9.29 25.37 -9.96
CA ALA A 244 9.05 26.43 -8.99
C ALA A 244 9.67 26.11 -7.61
N ILE A 245 9.52 24.89 -7.11
CA ILE A 245 10.05 24.46 -5.81
C ILE A 245 11.57 24.40 -5.84
N VAL A 246 12.13 23.67 -6.80
CA VAL A 246 13.59 23.50 -6.92
C VAL A 246 14.28 24.83 -7.27
N GLY A 247 13.71 25.60 -8.20
CA GLY A 247 14.23 26.91 -8.61
C GLY A 247 14.22 27.96 -7.51
N SER A 248 13.34 27.82 -6.51
CA SER A 248 13.29 28.68 -5.30
C SER A 248 14.20 28.19 -4.17
N GLY A 249 15.04 27.17 -4.39
CA GLY A 249 15.88 26.58 -3.35
C GLY A 249 15.14 25.78 -2.28
N LYS A 250 13.84 25.51 -2.51
CA LYS A 250 13.01 24.70 -1.62
C LYS A 250 13.20 23.21 -1.91
N ARG A 251 12.80 22.34 -1.00
CA ARG A 251 13.11 20.90 -1.06
C ARG A 251 11.97 20.11 -1.68
N LEU A 252 12.32 19.18 -2.56
CA LEU A 252 11.39 18.26 -3.19
C LEU A 252 11.84 16.81 -2.97
N VAL A 253 10.92 15.99 -2.47
CA VAL A 253 11.09 14.54 -2.40
C VAL A 253 9.96 13.89 -3.17
N VAL A 254 10.29 12.96 -4.07
CA VAL A 254 9.34 12.21 -4.87
C VAL A 254 9.57 10.73 -4.66
N ALA A 255 8.50 9.95 -4.51
CA ALA A 255 8.60 8.50 -4.41
C ALA A 255 7.84 7.80 -5.54
N ALA A 256 8.35 6.65 -5.98
CA ALA A 256 7.71 5.79 -6.95
C ALA A 256 8.01 4.30 -6.73
N ASP A 257 7.26 3.46 -7.43
CA ASP A 257 7.45 2.01 -7.40
C ASP A 257 8.62 1.52 -8.29
N ARG A 258 9.20 2.42 -9.10
CA ARG A 258 10.28 2.11 -10.06
C ARG A 258 11.17 3.32 -10.35
N ALA A 259 12.29 3.08 -11.05
CA ALA A 259 13.22 4.14 -11.48
C ALA A 259 12.54 5.15 -12.43
N PRO A 260 13.01 6.41 -12.47
CA PRO A 260 12.45 7.41 -13.40
C PRO A 260 12.43 6.92 -14.85
N GLN A 261 13.49 6.26 -15.31
CA GLN A 261 13.61 5.75 -16.68
C GLN A 261 12.61 4.64 -17.03
N ALA A 262 12.04 3.99 -16.02
CA ALA A 262 11.03 2.92 -16.17
C ALA A 262 9.58 3.41 -16.01
N LEU A 263 9.37 4.72 -15.88
CA LEU A 263 8.04 5.35 -15.82
C LEU A 263 7.53 5.66 -17.23
N ASP A 264 7.16 4.62 -17.98
CA ASP A 264 6.59 4.79 -19.32
C ASP A 264 5.29 5.61 -19.26
N GLY A 265 5.16 6.59 -20.18
CA GLY A 265 3.99 7.48 -20.24
C GLY A 265 4.05 8.70 -19.33
N VAL A 266 5.20 8.97 -18.70
CA VAL A 266 5.54 10.25 -18.05
C VAL A 266 6.39 11.09 -19.00
N ASP A 267 6.14 12.41 -19.02
CA ASP A 267 6.88 13.38 -19.85
C ASP A 267 8.39 13.31 -19.54
N GLN A 268 9.20 13.25 -20.59
CA GLN A 268 10.67 13.15 -20.50
C GLN A 268 11.30 14.32 -19.73
N ARG A 269 10.68 15.50 -19.76
CA ARG A 269 11.11 16.68 -19.01
C ARG A 269 11.00 16.44 -17.49
N ILE A 270 9.91 15.81 -17.04
CA ILE A 270 9.73 15.44 -15.63
C ILE A 270 10.80 14.42 -15.24
N LEU A 271 10.97 13.36 -16.04
CA LEU A 271 11.96 12.32 -15.77
C LEU A 271 13.38 12.88 -15.69
N SER A 272 13.72 13.81 -16.57
CA SER A 272 15.00 14.52 -16.56
C SER A 272 15.19 15.33 -15.27
N ARG A 273 14.16 16.10 -14.84
CA ARG A 273 14.21 16.88 -13.59
C ARG A 273 14.37 15.98 -12.36
N LEU A 274 13.62 14.88 -12.31
CA LEU A 274 13.71 13.93 -11.20
C LEU A 274 15.06 13.21 -11.13
N SER A 275 15.66 12.91 -12.29
CA SER A 275 16.98 12.28 -12.40
C SER A 275 18.16 13.24 -12.17
N GLN A 276 17.93 14.55 -12.22
CA GLN A 276 18.97 15.56 -11.99
C GLN A 276 19.43 15.60 -10.53
N GLY A 277 18.57 15.20 -9.60
CA GLY A 277 18.87 15.07 -8.19
C GLY A 277 19.50 13.71 -7.85
N LEU A 278 19.17 13.18 -6.68
CA LEU A 278 19.62 11.85 -6.24
C LEU A 278 18.47 10.86 -6.39
N VAL A 279 18.70 9.77 -7.10
CA VAL A 279 17.82 8.59 -7.13
C VAL A 279 18.36 7.57 -6.12
N ALA A 280 17.61 7.32 -5.07
CA ALA A 280 17.93 6.39 -4.01
C ALA A 280 16.98 5.19 -4.02
N ASP A 281 17.55 4.00 -4.10
CA ASP A 281 16.82 2.74 -4.16
C ASP A 281 16.69 2.10 -2.78
N ILE A 282 15.52 1.56 -2.47
CA ILE A 282 15.27 0.72 -1.29
C ILE A 282 15.04 -0.70 -1.78
N GLN A 283 16.04 -1.54 -1.54
CA GLN A 283 16.00 -2.95 -1.95
C GLN A 283 14.96 -3.73 -1.13
N PRO A 284 14.43 -4.84 -1.66
CA PRO A 284 13.60 -5.76 -0.88
C PRO A 284 14.32 -6.20 0.39
N ALA A 285 13.59 -6.21 1.51
CA ALA A 285 14.15 -6.62 2.79
C ALA A 285 14.63 -8.08 2.74
N ASP A 286 15.90 -8.32 3.06
CA ASP A 286 16.45 -9.65 3.27
C ASP A 286 15.92 -10.28 4.58
N LEU A 287 16.31 -11.51 4.87
CA LEU A 287 15.83 -12.22 6.06
C LEU A 287 16.24 -11.50 7.36
N GLU A 288 17.48 -11.03 7.43
CA GLU A 288 18.03 -10.33 8.60
C GLU A 288 17.26 -9.03 8.87
N LEU A 289 17.05 -8.24 7.83
CA LEU A 289 16.28 -6.99 7.95
C LEU A 289 14.83 -7.26 8.35
N ARG A 290 14.18 -8.28 7.79
CA ARG A 290 12.81 -8.64 8.17
C ARG A 290 12.71 -9.06 9.64
N ARG A 291 13.69 -9.83 10.13
CA ARG A 291 13.79 -10.21 11.54
C ARG A 291 13.96 -8.96 12.42
N SER A 292 14.92 -8.11 12.12
CA SER A 292 15.18 -6.88 12.86
C SER A 292 13.96 -5.92 12.88
N ILE A 293 13.19 -5.85 11.80
CA ILE A 293 11.93 -5.06 11.76
C ILE A 293 10.90 -5.63 12.73
N LEU A 294 10.74 -6.96 12.75
CA LEU A 294 9.79 -7.60 13.69
C LEU A 294 10.23 -7.40 15.14
N GLU A 295 11.51 -7.57 15.46
CA GLU A 295 12.09 -7.37 16.79
C GLU A 295 11.88 -5.92 17.24
N HIS A 296 12.28 -4.95 16.43
CA HIS A 296 12.08 -3.53 16.73
C HIS A 296 10.60 -3.17 16.95
N ARG A 297 9.70 -3.79 16.19
CA ARG A 297 8.26 -3.60 16.38
C ARG A 297 7.76 -4.18 17.69
N LEU A 298 8.27 -5.33 18.11
CA LEU A 298 7.93 -5.98 19.38
C LEU A 298 8.45 -5.20 20.59
N ASP A 299 9.65 -4.61 20.51
CA ASP A 299 10.22 -3.75 21.55
C ASP A 299 9.31 -2.55 21.87
N SER A 300 8.61 -2.06 20.86
CA SER A 300 7.61 -0.99 21.03
C SER A 300 6.28 -1.46 21.67
N MET A 301 6.11 -2.77 21.91
CA MET A 301 4.87 -3.40 22.42
C MET A 301 5.13 -4.42 23.52
N PRO A 302 5.64 -4.03 24.69
CA PRO A 302 6.09 -4.96 25.75
C PRO A 302 4.97 -5.78 26.40
N SER A 303 3.71 -5.45 26.11
CA SER A 303 2.54 -6.15 26.68
C SER A 303 2.26 -7.55 26.12
N VAL A 304 2.90 -7.94 25.01
CA VAL A 304 2.68 -9.25 24.36
C VAL A 304 4.03 -9.93 24.13
N GLN A 305 4.21 -11.10 24.73
CA GLN A 305 5.39 -11.92 24.50
C GLN A 305 5.21 -12.75 23.22
N VAL A 306 6.16 -12.64 22.30
CA VAL A 306 6.24 -13.43 21.06
C VAL A 306 7.54 -14.21 21.09
N GLY A 307 7.47 -15.50 20.93
CA GLY A 307 8.67 -16.37 20.90
C GLY A 307 9.53 -16.12 19.65
N GLU A 308 10.83 -16.34 19.79
CA GLU A 308 11.81 -16.21 18.69
C GLU A 308 11.48 -17.13 17.50
N ASP A 309 10.91 -18.30 17.77
CA ASP A 309 10.45 -19.26 16.77
C ASP A 309 9.33 -18.68 15.88
N VAL A 310 8.45 -17.85 16.43
CA VAL A 310 7.40 -17.16 15.68
C VAL A 310 7.99 -16.02 14.85
N VAL A 311 8.91 -15.24 15.41
CA VAL A 311 9.61 -14.15 14.69
C VAL A 311 10.34 -14.72 13.47
N GLU A 312 11.14 -15.79 13.68
CA GLU A 312 11.85 -16.46 12.60
C GLU A 312 10.90 -17.04 11.55
N PHE A 313 9.80 -17.67 12.00
CA PHE A 313 8.77 -18.19 11.09
C PHE A 313 8.15 -17.09 10.22
N LEU A 314 7.77 -15.95 10.80
CA LEU A 314 7.21 -14.83 10.07
C LEU A 314 8.21 -14.24 9.09
N ALA A 315 9.45 -13.98 9.55
CA ALA A 315 10.51 -13.40 8.74
C ALA A 315 10.88 -14.26 7.52
N ARG A 316 10.87 -15.60 7.67
CA ARG A 316 11.13 -16.53 6.56
C ARG A 316 9.96 -16.63 5.60
N THR A 317 8.74 -16.65 6.11
CA THR A 317 7.56 -17.00 5.31
C THR A 317 6.96 -15.79 4.63
N ILE A 318 6.89 -14.62 5.31
CA ILE A 318 6.35 -13.39 4.75
C ILE A 318 7.51 -12.58 4.15
N SER A 319 7.92 -12.95 2.94
CA SER A 319 9.09 -12.37 2.24
C SER A 319 8.75 -11.32 1.19
N ARG A 320 7.47 -11.09 0.90
CA ARG A 320 7.04 -10.29 -0.24
C ARG A 320 7.28 -8.79 -0.03
N ASN A 321 6.91 -8.25 1.09
CA ASN A 321 7.15 -6.86 1.47
C ASN A 321 6.97 -6.63 2.98
N VAL A 322 7.55 -5.52 3.47
CA VAL A 322 7.52 -5.15 4.89
C VAL A 322 6.10 -4.84 5.38
N ARG A 323 5.24 -4.26 4.53
CA ARG A 323 3.85 -3.95 4.91
C ARG A 323 3.05 -5.22 5.24
N GLU A 324 3.21 -6.29 4.44
CA GLU A 324 2.56 -7.58 4.72
C GLU A 324 3.15 -8.25 5.96
N LEU A 325 4.45 -8.10 6.19
CA LEU A 325 5.15 -8.62 7.37
C LEU A 325 4.62 -7.97 8.66
N GLU A 326 4.60 -6.65 8.73
CA GLU A 326 4.04 -5.90 9.86
C GLU A 326 2.53 -6.15 10.02
N GLY A 327 1.79 -6.23 8.92
CA GLY A 327 0.37 -6.56 8.92
C GLY A 327 0.10 -7.94 9.52
N GLY A 328 0.92 -8.94 9.19
CA GLY A 328 0.86 -10.29 9.76
C GLY A 328 1.12 -10.29 11.27
N LEU A 329 2.18 -9.62 11.71
CA LEU A 329 2.48 -9.47 13.13
C LEU A 329 1.33 -8.77 13.87
N ASN A 330 0.87 -7.62 13.39
CA ASN A 330 -0.22 -6.87 14.02
C ASN A 330 -1.51 -7.71 14.14
N LYS A 331 -1.84 -8.53 13.14
CA LYS A 331 -3.00 -9.43 13.17
C LYS A 331 -2.86 -10.48 14.28
N LEU A 332 -1.66 -11.05 14.45
CA LEU A 332 -1.39 -12.03 15.53
C LEU A 332 -1.47 -11.40 16.92
N LEU A 333 -0.87 -10.21 17.09
CA LEU A 333 -0.89 -9.49 18.36
C LEU A 333 -2.33 -9.10 18.75
N ALA A 334 -3.11 -8.60 17.80
CA ALA A 334 -4.52 -8.27 18.03
C ALA A 334 -5.34 -9.51 18.42
N TYR A 335 -5.12 -10.65 17.74
CA TYR A 335 -5.80 -11.90 18.07
C TYR A 335 -5.45 -12.38 19.47
N ALA A 336 -4.17 -12.36 19.82
CA ALA A 336 -3.69 -12.77 21.16
C ALA A 336 -4.30 -11.90 22.26
N GLN A 337 -4.33 -10.56 22.07
CA GLN A 337 -4.94 -9.63 23.02
C GLN A 337 -6.45 -9.86 23.20
N LEU A 338 -7.17 -10.11 22.09
CA LEU A 338 -8.62 -10.31 22.15
C LEU A 338 -9.05 -11.66 22.71
N THR A 339 -8.24 -12.71 22.52
CA THR A 339 -8.58 -14.08 22.93
C THR A 339 -7.89 -14.55 24.20
N GLY A 340 -6.87 -13.80 24.68
CA GLY A 340 -6.01 -14.20 25.80
C GLY A 340 -5.10 -15.40 25.50
N LYS A 341 -5.01 -15.84 24.22
CA LYS A 341 -4.17 -16.96 23.82
C LYS A 341 -2.73 -16.50 23.56
N PRO A 342 -1.73 -17.30 23.95
CA PRO A 342 -0.33 -16.98 23.66
C PRO A 342 -0.07 -17.02 22.14
N VAL A 343 0.83 -16.17 21.68
CA VAL A 343 1.28 -16.18 20.28
C VAL A 343 2.19 -17.38 20.07
N SER A 344 1.77 -18.31 19.23
CA SER A 344 2.52 -19.51 18.87
C SER A 344 2.61 -19.67 17.36
N LYS A 345 3.57 -20.45 16.88
CA LYS A 345 3.71 -20.77 15.46
C LYS A 345 2.45 -21.40 14.88
N GLN A 346 1.79 -22.29 15.63
CA GLN A 346 0.53 -22.89 15.19
C GLN A 346 -0.56 -21.84 15.01
N LEU A 347 -0.69 -20.89 15.95
CA LEU A 347 -1.62 -19.76 15.84
C LEU A 347 -1.29 -18.90 14.60
N ALA A 348 0.00 -18.65 14.35
CA ALA A 348 0.43 -17.90 13.16
C ALA A 348 0.04 -18.62 11.86
N GLU A 349 0.25 -19.94 11.76
CA GLU A 349 -0.16 -20.74 10.61
C GLU A 349 -1.68 -20.72 10.37
N GLU A 350 -2.47 -20.77 11.45
CA GLU A 350 -3.93 -20.72 11.37
C GLU A 350 -4.48 -19.35 10.97
N GLN A 351 -3.98 -18.28 11.61
CA GLN A 351 -4.53 -16.93 11.43
C GLN A 351 -4.02 -16.21 10.20
N LEU A 352 -2.85 -16.60 9.68
CA LEU A 352 -2.21 -15.96 8.55
C LEU A 352 -2.30 -16.76 7.25
N LYS A 353 -3.17 -17.77 7.17
CA LYS A 353 -3.30 -18.63 5.96
C LYS A 353 -3.36 -17.86 4.66
N ASP A 354 -4.12 -16.77 4.63
CA ASP A 354 -4.29 -15.95 3.43
C ASP A 354 -2.98 -15.25 3.02
N ILE A 355 -2.30 -14.63 4.00
CA ILE A 355 -1.01 -13.95 3.79
C ILE A 355 0.04 -14.99 3.39
N LEU A 356 0.14 -16.09 4.13
CA LEU A 356 1.11 -17.16 3.87
C LEU A 356 0.90 -17.78 2.48
N SER A 357 -0.35 -17.97 2.05
CA SER A 357 -0.66 -18.49 0.72
C SER A 357 -0.30 -17.49 -0.39
N ALA A 358 -0.45 -16.20 -0.14
CA ALA A 358 -0.07 -15.14 -1.07
C ALA A 358 1.46 -14.95 -1.16
N CYS A 359 2.18 -15.19 -0.05
CA CYS A 359 3.63 -15.09 0.05
C CYS A 359 4.35 -16.33 -0.47
N ARG A 360 3.69 -17.47 -0.60
CA ARG A 360 4.27 -18.63 -1.28
C ARG A 360 4.66 -18.20 -2.69
N ARG A 361 5.97 -18.06 -2.93
CA ARG A 361 6.55 -17.69 -4.22
C ARG A 361 5.92 -18.59 -5.29
N ARG A 362 5.14 -18.02 -6.18
CA ARG A 362 4.60 -18.77 -7.32
C ARG A 362 5.74 -18.95 -8.31
N ILE A 363 6.52 -19.99 -8.10
CA ILE A 363 7.55 -20.38 -9.06
C ILE A 363 6.87 -20.55 -10.42
N THR A 364 7.39 -19.86 -11.41
CA THR A 364 6.85 -19.91 -12.77
C THR A 364 7.56 -20.98 -13.59
N ILE A 365 6.87 -21.55 -14.60
CA ILE A 365 7.50 -22.52 -15.51
C ILE A 365 8.70 -21.88 -16.24
N ASP A 366 8.62 -20.59 -16.56
CA ASP A 366 9.70 -19.86 -17.21
C ASP A 366 10.95 -19.73 -16.31
N GLU A 367 10.76 -19.58 -15.02
CA GLU A 367 11.81 -19.56 -14.01
C GLU A 367 12.45 -20.95 -13.85
N ILE A 368 11.62 -21.99 -13.75
CA ILE A 368 12.10 -23.38 -13.71
C ILE A 368 12.96 -23.70 -14.93
N GLN A 369 12.49 -23.32 -16.12
CA GLN A 369 13.27 -23.52 -17.36
C GLN A 369 14.62 -22.80 -17.30
N ARG A 370 14.66 -21.56 -16.82
CA ARG A 370 15.91 -20.78 -16.70
C ARG A 370 16.88 -21.46 -15.74
N THR A 371 16.44 -21.78 -14.51
CA THR A 371 17.28 -22.42 -13.50
C THR A 371 17.82 -23.77 -13.95
N VAL A 372 16.98 -24.59 -14.59
CA VAL A 372 17.43 -25.88 -15.16
C VAL A 372 18.41 -25.71 -16.29
N CYS A 373 18.21 -24.71 -17.18
CA CYS A 373 19.14 -24.41 -18.26
C CYS A 373 20.51 -23.96 -17.73
N GLU A 374 20.54 -23.10 -16.72
CA GLU A 374 21.78 -22.65 -16.07
C GLU A 374 22.53 -23.82 -15.40
N TYR A 375 21.80 -24.68 -14.67
CA TYR A 375 22.37 -25.84 -13.99
C TYR A 375 23.02 -26.85 -14.97
N TYR A 376 22.31 -27.21 -16.05
CA TYR A 376 22.81 -28.16 -17.04
C TYR A 376 23.62 -27.49 -18.18
N ARG A 377 23.81 -26.16 -18.13
CA ARG A 377 24.54 -25.36 -19.14
C ARG A 377 24.05 -25.58 -20.57
N ILE A 378 22.73 -25.53 -20.76
CA ILE A 378 22.08 -25.63 -22.06
C ILE A 378 21.37 -24.32 -22.40
N ASP A 379 21.19 -24.05 -23.69
CA ASP A 379 20.45 -22.88 -24.15
C ASP A 379 18.94 -23.00 -23.84
N ARG A 380 18.32 -21.88 -23.47
CA ARG A 380 16.88 -21.86 -23.14
C ARG A 380 15.99 -22.27 -24.30
N SER A 381 16.41 -22.02 -25.56
CA SER A 381 15.69 -22.42 -26.76
C SER A 381 15.56 -23.94 -26.88
N GLU A 382 16.49 -24.69 -26.29
CA GLU A 382 16.49 -26.17 -26.30
C GLU A 382 15.34 -26.74 -25.46
N MET A 383 14.79 -26.01 -24.49
CA MET A 383 13.60 -26.45 -23.74
C MET A 383 12.37 -26.63 -24.64
N SER A 384 12.25 -25.83 -25.68
CA SER A 384 11.15 -25.89 -26.68
C SER A 384 11.54 -26.61 -27.97
N SER A 385 12.83 -26.96 -28.17
CA SER A 385 13.33 -27.55 -29.39
C SER A 385 12.79 -28.97 -29.63
N LYS A 386 12.76 -29.43 -30.90
CA LYS A 386 12.40 -30.80 -31.27
C LYS A 386 13.56 -31.79 -31.14
N ARG A 387 14.75 -31.33 -30.73
CA ARG A 387 15.94 -32.19 -30.59
C ARG A 387 15.73 -33.28 -29.54
N ARG A 388 16.25 -34.49 -29.85
CA ARG A 388 16.10 -35.72 -29.05
C ARG A 388 17.41 -36.19 -28.42
N ALA A 389 18.50 -35.41 -28.50
CA ALA A 389 19.77 -35.75 -27.86
C ALA A 389 19.58 -35.89 -26.35
N ARG A 390 20.15 -36.92 -25.73
CA ARG A 390 20.00 -37.23 -24.29
C ARG A 390 20.40 -36.03 -23.40
N ALA A 391 21.45 -35.30 -23.79
CA ALA A 391 21.92 -34.10 -23.11
C ALA A 391 20.89 -32.96 -23.05
N ILE A 392 19.88 -32.97 -23.94
CA ILE A 392 18.81 -31.96 -24.00
C ILE A 392 17.50 -32.53 -23.43
N VAL A 393 17.21 -33.80 -23.71
CA VAL A 393 15.97 -34.45 -23.28
C VAL A 393 15.94 -34.60 -21.79
N ARG A 394 17.06 -34.98 -21.13
CA ARG A 394 17.14 -35.20 -19.70
C ARG A 394 16.86 -33.95 -18.90
N PRO A 395 17.53 -32.81 -19.11
CA PRO A 395 17.19 -31.55 -18.47
C PRO A 395 15.73 -31.12 -18.70
N ARG A 396 15.21 -31.31 -19.90
CA ARG A 396 13.81 -30.97 -20.22
C ARG A 396 12.82 -31.81 -19.42
N GLN A 397 13.10 -33.11 -19.23
CA GLN A 397 12.26 -34.01 -18.42
C GLN A 397 12.30 -33.61 -16.95
N VAL A 398 13.48 -33.27 -16.44
CA VAL A 398 13.65 -32.71 -15.07
C VAL A 398 12.86 -31.40 -14.91
N ALA A 399 12.96 -30.49 -15.86
CA ALA A 399 12.20 -29.23 -15.81
C ALA A 399 10.67 -29.46 -15.83
N MET A 400 10.17 -30.39 -16.63
CA MET A 400 8.75 -30.78 -16.64
C MET A 400 8.32 -31.40 -15.32
N TYR A 401 9.15 -32.26 -14.72
CA TYR A 401 8.92 -32.85 -13.40
C TYR A 401 8.83 -31.78 -12.32
N ILE A 402 9.82 -30.89 -12.24
CA ILE A 402 9.85 -29.78 -11.27
C ILE A 402 8.64 -28.83 -11.49
N ALA A 403 8.30 -28.54 -12.75
CA ALA A 403 7.13 -27.73 -13.08
C ALA A 403 5.82 -28.35 -12.55
N LYS A 404 5.69 -29.67 -12.60
CA LYS A 404 4.53 -30.36 -12.06
C LYS A 404 4.52 -30.35 -10.52
N MET A 405 5.68 -30.49 -9.88
CA MET A 405 5.81 -30.52 -8.43
C MET A 405 5.63 -29.13 -7.78
N MET A 406 6.16 -28.08 -8.40
CA MET A 406 6.22 -26.73 -7.81
C MET A 406 5.15 -25.78 -8.34
N THR A 407 4.36 -26.17 -9.33
CA THR A 407 3.30 -25.29 -9.88
C THR A 407 1.94 -26.00 -9.88
N PRO A 408 0.82 -25.27 -9.71
CA PRO A 408 -0.53 -25.82 -9.81
C PRO A 408 -0.97 -26.08 -11.25
N ARG A 409 -0.05 -26.06 -12.22
CA ARG A 409 -0.36 -26.19 -13.64
C ARG A 409 -0.71 -27.62 -14.02
N SER A 410 -1.66 -27.73 -14.95
CA SER A 410 -2.05 -29.01 -15.56
C SER A 410 -1.00 -29.51 -16.57
N TYR A 411 -0.96 -30.81 -16.83
CA TYR A 411 -0.05 -31.38 -17.82
C TYR A 411 -0.15 -30.73 -19.23
N PRO A 412 -1.35 -30.40 -19.75
CA PRO A 412 -1.47 -29.67 -21.00
C PRO A 412 -0.88 -28.27 -20.97
N GLU A 413 -1.02 -27.55 -19.85
CA GLU A 413 -0.44 -26.21 -19.68
C GLU A 413 1.09 -26.26 -19.64
N ILE A 414 1.66 -27.23 -18.92
CA ILE A 414 3.10 -27.48 -18.91
C ILE A 414 3.57 -27.82 -20.34
N GLY A 415 2.91 -28.73 -21.04
CA GLY A 415 3.27 -29.11 -22.40
C GLY A 415 3.32 -27.93 -23.37
N ARG A 416 2.37 -27.01 -23.28
CA ARG A 416 2.36 -25.77 -24.10
C ARG A 416 3.61 -24.92 -23.87
N LYS A 417 4.08 -24.79 -22.65
CA LYS A 417 5.29 -24.02 -22.28
C LYS A 417 6.61 -24.69 -22.74
N PHE A 418 6.59 -25.98 -22.97
CA PHE A 418 7.74 -26.75 -23.44
C PHE A 418 7.69 -27.02 -24.95
N GLY A 419 7.25 -26.06 -25.76
CA GLY A 419 7.23 -26.12 -27.22
C GLY A 419 6.01 -26.85 -27.79
N GLY A 420 4.84 -26.74 -27.15
CA GLY A 420 3.57 -27.29 -27.60
C GLY A 420 3.52 -28.82 -27.54
N ARG A 421 4.19 -29.42 -26.55
CA ARG A 421 4.20 -30.89 -26.36
C ARG A 421 2.88 -31.40 -25.85
N ASP A 422 2.51 -32.59 -26.30
CA ASP A 422 1.33 -33.27 -25.80
C ASP A 422 1.43 -33.61 -24.33
N HIS A 423 0.30 -33.59 -23.65
CA HIS A 423 0.22 -33.90 -22.21
C HIS A 423 0.76 -35.27 -21.85
N SER A 424 0.62 -36.27 -22.74
CA SER A 424 1.18 -37.62 -22.58
C SER A 424 2.70 -37.61 -22.49
N THR A 425 3.38 -36.72 -23.24
CA THR A 425 4.83 -36.51 -23.16
C THR A 425 5.25 -35.99 -21.79
N VAL A 426 4.47 -35.05 -21.24
CA VAL A 426 4.74 -34.50 -19.89
C VAL A 426 4.51 -35.55 -18.80
N ILE A 427 3.42 -36.30 -18.88
CA ILE A 427 3.13 -37.41 -17.95
C ILE A 427 4.27 -38.44 -17.98
N HIS A 428 4.70 -38.84 -19.18
CA HIS A 428 5.83 -39.77 -19.33
C HIS A 428 7.12 -39.20 -18.71
N ALA A 429 7.43 -37.91 -18.94
CA ALA A 429 8.61 -37.28 -18.40
C ALA A 429 8.56 -37.24 -16.84
N VAL A 430 7.41 -36.90 -16.27
CA VAL A 430 7.23 -36.87 -14.80
C VAL A 430 7.45 -38.25 -14.20
N ARG A 431 6.78 -39.30 -14.73
CA ARG A 431 6.93 -40.67 -14.23
C ARG A 431 8.37 -41.18 -14.35
N LEU A 432 9.01 -40.90 -15.50
CA LEU A 432 10.38 -41.35 -15.74
C LEU A 432 11.37 -40.71 -14.76
N VAL A 433 11.25 -39.41 -14.51
CA VAL A 433 12.12 -38.74 -13.52
C VAL A 433 11.86 -39.26 -12.11
N GLU A 434 10.62 -39.50 -11.72
CA GLU A 434 10.25 -40.07 -10.44
C GLU A 434 10.85 -41.46 -10.24
N GLU A 435 10.79 -42.33 -11.26
CA GLU A 435 11.40 -43.64 -11.24
C GLU A 435 12.94 -43.58 -11.17
N LEU A 436 13.55 -42.69 -11.93
CA LEU A 436 15.01 -42.53 -11.98
C LEU A 436 15.55 -41.99 -10.66
N ARG A 437 14.83 -41.12 -9.95
CA ARG A 437 15.22 -40.64 -8.61
C ARG A 437 15.37 -41.77 -7.59
N GLY A 438 14.59 -42.84 -7.74
CA GLY A 438 14.71 -44.03 -6.89
C GLY A 438 15.88 -44.98 -7.25
N LYS A 439 16.45 -44.86 -8.49
CA LYS A 439 17.46 -45.80 -9.01
C LYS A 439 18.82 -45.12 -9.29
N ASP A 440 18.87 -43.82 -9.48
CA ASP A 440 20.03 -43.04 -9.93
C ASP A 440 20.26 -41.91 -8.89
N SER A 441 21.27 -42.07 -8.06
CA SER A 441 21.62 -41.10 -7.00
C SER A 441 22.08 -39.75 -7.55
N GLU A 442 22.67 -39.71 -8.77
CA GLU A 442 23.09 -38.45 -9.42
C GLU A 442 21.86 -37.64 -9.82
N MET A 443 20.87 -38.32 -10.41
CA MET A 443 19.59 -37.72 -10.77
C MET A 443 18.84 -37.16 -9.54
N ASP A 444 18.80 -37.87 -8.44
CA ASP A 444 18.12 -37.42 -7.23
C ASP A 444 18.85 -36.20 -6.63
N ASN A 445 20.18 -36.20 -6.64
CA ASN A 445 20.97 -35.06 -6.19
C ASN A 445 20.75 -33.82 -7.05
N ASP A 446 20.72 -33.96 -8.39
CA ASP A 446 20.43 -32.89 -9.32
C ASP A 446 19.06 -32.25 -9.04
N VAL A 447 18.01 -33.10 -8.94
CA VAL A 447 16.65 -32.62 -8.66
C VAL A 447 16.58 -31.92 -7.28
N ARG A 448 17.21 -32.45 -6.24
CA ARG A 448 17.26 -31.82 -4.92
C ARG A 448 18.01 -30.47 -4.94
N ALA A 449 19.09 -30.38 -5.69
CA ALA A 449 19.85 -29.13 -5.85
C ALA A 449 19.00 -28.05 -6.55
N LEU A 450 18.32 -28.43 -7.64
CA LEU A 450 17.43 -27.55 -8.39
C LEU A 450 16.22 -27.09 -7.56
N LEU A 451 15.60 -28.00 -6.79
CA LEU A 451 14.50 -27.64 -5.88
C LEU A 451 14.95 -26.64 -4.82
N ARG A 452 16.11 -26.85 -4.17
CA ARG A 452 16.68 -25.89 -3.19
C ARG A 452 16.98 -24.54 -3.82
N GLN A 453 17.50 -24.51 -5.06
CA GLN A 453 17.81 -23.26 -5.76
C GLN A 453 16.55 -22.49 -6.17
N LEU A 454 15.44 -23.18 -6.45
CA LEU A 454 14.15 -22.59 -6.78
C LEU A 454 13.37 -22.13 -5.53
N GLU A 455 13.63 -22.73 -4.37
CA GLU A 455 13.02 -22.36 -3.09
C GLU A 455 13.75 -21.21 -2.37
N ALA A 456 15.00 -20.95 -2.72
CA ALA A 456 15.82 -19.86 -2.20
C ALA A 456 15.42 -18.52 -2.85
#